data_f5648c7654711742a12147b192a48696
#
_entry.id   f5648c7654711742a12147b192a48696
#
_cell.length_a   1.000
_cell.length_b   1.000
_cell.length_c   1.000
_cell.angle_alpha   90.00
_cell.angle_beta   90.00
_cell.angle_gamma   90.00
#
_symmetry.space_group_name_H-M   'P 1'
#
loop_
_entity.id
_entity.type
_entity.pdbx_description
1 polymer ?
#
loop_
_entity_poly.entity_id
_entity_poly.type
_entity_poly.pdbx_seq_one_letter_code
_entity_poly.pdbx_strand_id
1 'polypeptide(L)'
;IFMLNINVDPKKELGAVKPLHGINNGPISLAGVHNTEKEYAEMGIPFVRLHDTDYPYPQAVDVYQIFRDFSADPNDPKNYDFCLTDQYIAAIIRTGASVIYRLGTSIEHMEKKRFIAPPGDYDKFAAVCCGIVRHYNEGFADGYHYGIRCWEIWNEPESDLMWSGTTEQYFLLYETVSKALKKEFGDTISVGGYASCGFYGIEKKEEERTVFQKKFIAYLSEFIDFVKKTDSPFEFYSFHYYGIGV
;
A
#
# COMPACT_ATOMS: atom_id res chain seq x y z
N ILE A 1 5.96 30.14 25.77
CA ILE A 1 5.59 30.05 24.33
C ILE A 1 6.87 30.34 23.56
N PHE A 2 7.44 29.33 22.88
CA PHE A 2 8.56 29.55 21.98
C PHE A 2 8.01 30.09 20.66
N MET A 3 8.35 31.32 20.28
CA MET A 3 8.06 31.81 18.94
C MET A 3 9.10 31.29 17.96
N LEU A 4 8.67 30.51 16.98
CA LEU A 4 9.50 30.10 15.87
C LEU A 4 9.53 31.23 14.84
N ASN A 5 10.70 31.80 14.58
CA ASN A 5 10.88 32.79 13.53
C ASN A 5 11.32 32.08 12.23
N ILE A 6 10.52 32.18 11.21
CA ILE A 6 10.83 31.64 9.87
C ILE A 6 11.21 32.81 8.97
N ASN A 7 12.45 32.82 8.46
CA ASN A 7 12.89 33.80 7.46
C ASN A 7 12.83 33.15 6.07
N VAL A 8 12.04 33.77 5.18
CA VAL A 8 11.94 33.37 3.77
C VAL A 8 12.70 34.42 2.93
N ASP A 9 13.74 33.97 2.24
CA ASP A 9 14.45 34.81 1.25
C ASP A 9 14.04 34.33 -0.15
N PRO A 10 13.14 35.07 -0.84
CA PRO A 10 12.64 34.68 -2.15
C PRO A 10 13.68 34.84 -3.28
N LYS A 11 14.84 35.43 -2.98
CA LYS A 11 15.96 35.58 -3.93
C LYS A 11 16.95 34.44 -3.85
N LYS A 12 16.86 33.60 -2.81
CA LYS A 12 17.74 32.47 -2.60
C LYS A 12 17.08 31.18 -3.09
N GLU A 13 17.34 30.82 -4.32
CA GLU A 13 16.88 29.56 -4.88
C GLU A 13 17.75 28.40 -4.36
N LEU A 14 17.13 27.40 -3.73
CA LEU A 14 17.80 26.21 -3.16
C LEU A 14 17.57 24.97 -3.99
N GLY A 15 16.69 25.01 -4.99
CA GLY A 15 16.32 23.92 -5.87
C GLY A 15 14.81 23.73 -5.99
N ALA A 16 14.40 22.74 -6.79
CA ALA A 16 13.00 22.41 -6.95
C ALA A 16 12.45 21.66 -5.72
N VAL A 17 11.24 22.01 -5.31
CA VAL A 17 10.51 21.27 -4.28
C VAL A 17 10.11 19.90 -4.85
N LYS A 18 10.43 18.83 -4.11
CA LYS A 18 9.98 17.49 -4.49
C LYS A 18 8.45 17.42 -4.46
N PRO A 19 7.82 16.68 -5.38
CA PRO A 19 6.36 16.54 -5.41
C PRO A 19 5.91 15.65 -4.25
N LEU A 20 5.57 16.25 -3.10
CA LEU A 20 5.16 15.57 -1.87
C LEU A 20 3.65 15.58 -1.64
N HIS A 21 2.86 16.06 -2.61
CA HIS A 21 1.40 16.21 -2.54
C HIS A 21 0.64 15.01 -3.13
N GLY A 22 1.15 13.79 -2.92
CA GLY A 22 0.42 12.57 -3.23
C GLY A 22 -0.82 12.42 -2.34
N ILE A 23 -1.78 11.64 -2.82
CA ILE A 23 -3.09 11.46 -2.17
C ILE A 23 -3.33 9.97 -1.92
N ASN A 24 -4.05 9.65 -0.84
CA ASN A 24 -4.64 8.33 -0.66
C ASN A 24 -6.01 8.31 -1.35
N ASN A 25 -6.28 7.25 -2.10
CA ASN A 25 -7.46 7.03 -2.95
C ASN A 25 -7.53 7.84 -4.24
N GLY A 26 -8.27 7.32 -5.19
CA GLY A 26 -8.39 7.88 -6.54
C GLY A 26 -9.50 8.92 -6.70
N PRO A 27 -9.61 9.49 -7.90
CA PRO A 27 -10.46 10.65 -8.17
C PRO A 27 -11.93 10.31 -8.41
N ILE A 28 -12.32 9.03 -8.46
CA ILE A 28 -13.70 8.65 -8.77
C ILE A 28 -14.36 7.87 -7.64
N SER A 29 -15.70 7.95 -7.60
CA SER A 29 -16.56 7.02 -6.89
C SER A 29 -17.09 5.98 -7.87
N LEU A 30 -16.89 4.69 -7.58
CA LEU A 30 -17.42 3.58 -8.40
C LEU A 30 -18.96 3.55 -8.43
N ALA A 31 -19.62 4.19 -7.48
CA ALA A 31 -21.07 4.42 -7.49
C ALA A 31 -21.48 5.62 -8.39
N GLY A 32 -20.54 6.29 -9.03
CA GLY A 32 -20.82 7.46 -9.88
C GLY A 32 -21.27 8.70 -9.11
N VAL A 33 -21.02 8.77 -7.80
CA VAL A 33 -21.45 9.90 -6.96
C VAL A 33 -20.59 11.13 -7.21
N HIS A 34 -19.30 10.94 -7.43
CA HIS A 34 -18.36 12.03 -7.73
C HIS A 34 -17.30 11.59 -8.74
N ASN A 35 -16.73 12.59 -9.41
CA ASN A 35 -15.56 12.48 -10.27
C ASN A 35 -14.75 13.75 -10.15
N THR A 36 -13.51 13.65 -9.68
CA THR A 36 -12.57 14.76 -9.50
C THR A 36 -11.29 14.56 -10.33
N GLU A 37 -11.39 13.82 -11.45
CA GLU A 37 -10.24 13.60 -12.36
C GLU A 37 -9.64 14.95 -12.84
N LYS A 38 -10.50 15.93 -13.12
CA LYS A 38 -10.07 17.25 -13.54
C LYS A 38 -9.24 17.96 -12.48
N GLU A 39 -9.72 17.95 -11.24
CA GLU A 39 -9.04 18.58 -10.11
C GLU A 39 -7.70 17.90 -9.81
N TYR A 40 -7.63 16.56 -9.89
CA TYR A 40 -6.37 15.82 -9.74
C TYR A 40 -5.36 16.19 -10.82
N ALA A 41 -5.80 16.29 -12.08
CA ALA A 41 -4.95 16.70 -13.19
C ALA A 41 -4.47 18.15 -13.05
N GLU A 42 -5.36 19.09 -12.69
CA GLU A 42 -5.04 20.50 -12.50
C GLU A 42 -4.07 20.73 -11.32
N MET A 43 -4.21 19.97 -10.25
CA MET A 43 -3.28 20.00 -9.11
C MET A 43 -1.96 19.29 -9.38
N GLY A 44 -1.85 18.54 -10.48
CA GLY A 44 -0.66 17.75 -10.81
C GLY A 44 -0.32 16.72 -9.76
N ILE A 45 -1.33 16.00 -9.25
CA ILE A 45 -1.12 14.95 -8.23
C ILE A 45 -0.09 13.94 -8.73
N PRO A 46 1.06 13.76 -8.06
CA PRO A 46 2.14 12.93 -8.57
C PRO A 46 1.89 11.45 -8.40
N PHE A 47 1.22 11.04 -7.32
CA PHE A 47 0.87 9.64 -7.04
C PHE A 47 -0.36 9.50 -6.15
N VAL A 48 -1.02 8.38 -6.33
CA VAL A 48 -2.19 7.96 -5.56
C VAL A 48 -1.89 6.59 -4.94
N ARG A 49 -2.02 6.49 -3.62
CA ARG A 49 -1.96 5.23 -2.89
C ARG A 49 -3.37 4.62 -2.78
N LEU A 50 -3.45 3.30 -2.91
CA LEU A 50 -4.72 2.58 -2.86
C LEU A 50 -4.93 1.91 -1.51
N HIS A 51 -5.87 2.44 -0.73
CA HIS A 51 -6.33 1.81 0.51
C HIS A 51 -7.70 2.39 0.90
N ASP A 52 -8.68 1.52 1.25
CA ASP A 52 -10.06 1.92 1.52
C ASP A 52 -10.66 2.78 0.40
N THR A 53 -10.61 2.25 -0.81
CA THR A 53 -10.71 3.03 -2.02
C THR A 53 -12.00 3.78 -2.21
N ASP A 54 -13.15 3.20 -1.94
CA ASP A 54 -14.41 3.89 -2.21
C ASP A 54 -15.62 3.24 -1.55
N TYR A 55 -16.54 4.05 -1.11
CA TYR A 55 -17.88 3.62 -0.72
C TYR A 55 -18.82 3.65 -1.95
N PRO A 56 -19.62 2.61 -2.21
CA PRO A 56 -19.87 1.44 -1.35
C PRO A 56 -18.93 0.23 -1.60
N TYR A 57 -17.86 0.37 -2.35
CA TYR A 57 -16.96 -0.72 -2.75
C TYR A 57 -15.53 -0.53 -2.20
N PRO A 58 -15.36 -0.39 -0.88
CA PRO A 58 -14.05 -0.07 -0.29
C PRO A 58 -12.98 -1.13 -0.55
N GLN A 59 -13.38 -2.35 -0.90
CA GLN A 59 -12.49 -3.46 -1.23
C GLN A 59 -12.18 -3.61 -2.72
N ALA A 60 -12.57 -2.66 -3.56
CA ALA A 60 -12.47 -2.78 -5.04
C ALA A 60 -11.04 -3.10 -5.54
N VAL A 61 -10.00 -2.72 -4.80
CA VAL A 61 -8.59 -2.98 -5.13
C VAL A 61 -7.96 -4.11 -4.31
N ASP A 62 -8.75 -4.78 -3.48
CA ASP A 62 -8.25 -5.82 -2.57
C ASP A 62 -7.98 -7.13 -3.31
N VAL A 63 -6.91 -7.81 -2.92
CA VAL A 63 -6.51 -9.10 -3.52
C VAL A 63 -7.65 -10.11 -3.46
N TYR A 64 -8.38 -10.19 -2.34
CA TYR A 64 -9.49 -11.12 -2.16
C TYR A 64 -10.74 -10.74 -2.97
N GLN A 65 -10.89 -9.51 -3.40
CA GLN A 65 -11.96 -9.09 -4.29
C GLN A 65 -11.64 -9.45 -5.74
N ILE A 66 -10.39 -9.32 -6.14
CA ILE A 66 -9.91 -9.62 -7.48
C ILE A 66 -9.81 -11.14 -7.70
N PHE A 67 -9.28 -11.89 -6.74
CA PHE A 67 -9.14 -13.34 -6.80
C PHE A 67 -9.89 -13.99 -5.64
N ARG A 68 -11.11 -14.44 -5.90
CA ARG A 68 -12.07 -14.85 -4.86
C ARG A 68 -11.94 -16.30 -4.45
N ASP A 69 -11.49 -17.17 -5.35
CA ASP A 69 -11.36 -18.61 -5.11
C ASP A 69 -9.88 -19.01 -5.05
N PHE A 70 -9.32 -19.06 -3.85
CA PHE A 70 -7.93 -19.46 -3.63
C PHE A 70 -7.68 -20.97 -3.85
N SER A 71 -8.68 -21.77 -4.20
CA SER A 71 -8.47 -23.14 -4.70
C SER A 71 -8.16 -23.16 -6.20
N ALA A 72 -8.52 -22.10 -6.94
CA ALA A 72 -8.32 -21.98 -8.40
C ALA A 72 -6.84 -21.76 -8.78
N ASP A 73 -6.52 -21.95 -10.06
CA ASP A 73 -5.17 -21.71 -10.61
C ASP A 73 -4.91 -20.21 -10.77
N PRO A 74 -3.87 -19.62 -10.14
CA PRO A 74 -3.52 -18.21 -10.28
C PRO A 74 -2.93 -17.85 -11.66
N ASN A 75 -2.66 -18.82 -12.53
CA ASN A 75 -2.20 -18.59 -13.90
C ASN A 75 -3.35 -18.56 -14.92
N ASP A 76 -4.55 -18.99 -14.53
CA ASP A 76 -5.72 -18.90 -15.42
C ASP A 76 -6.37 -17.50 -15.27
N PRO A 77 -6.36 -16.65 -16.32
CA PRO A 77 -6.92 -15.31 -16.30
C PRO A 77 -8.41 -15.26 -15.94
N LYS A 78 -9.14 -16.35 -16.18
CA LYS A 78 -10.58 -16.44 -15.87
C LYS A 78 -10.90 -16.43 -14.37
N ASN A 79 -9.90 -16.68 -13.52
CA ASN A 79 -10.07 -16.71 -12.08
C ASN A 79 -9.93 -15.33 -11.43
N TYR A 80 -9.67 -14.27 -12.22
CA TYR A 80 -9.55 -12.89 -11.77
C TYR A 80 -10.78 -12.07 -12.19
N ASP A 81 -11.21 -11.19 -11.31
CA ASP A 81 -12.24 -10.18 -11.56
C ASP A 81 -11.68 -8.78 -11.34
N PHE A 82 -11.20 -8.16 -12.42
CA PHE A 82 -10.64 -6.82 -12.39
C PHE A 82 -11.67 -5.70 -12.66
N CYS A 83 -12.93 -6.04 -12.87
CA CYS A 83 -13.94 -5.10 -13.38
C CYS A 83 -14.01 -3.76 -12.63
N LEU A 84 -14.04 -3.79 -11.29
CA LEU A 84 -14.08 -2.56 -10.48
C LEU A 84 -12.70 -1.92 -10.35
N THR A 85 -11.68 -2.74 -10.19
CA THR A 85 -10.29 -2.28 -10.01
C THR A 85 -9.80 -1.54 -11.24
N ASP A 86 -10.11 -2.04 -12.44
CA ASP A 86 -9.73 -1.42 -13.72
C ASP A 86 -10.31 -0.02 -13.90
N GLN A 87 -11.59 0.14 -13.60
CA GLN A 87 -12.23 1.46 -13.67
C GLN A 87 -11.53 2.46 -12.75
N TYR A 88 -11.17 2.01 -11.55
CA TYR A 88 -10.56 2.85 -10.54
C TYR A 88 -9.12 3.23 -10.89
N ILE A 89 -8.31 2.25 -11.30
CA ILE A 89 -6.91 2.48 -11.73
C ILE A 89 -6.86 3.34 -12.99
N ALA A 90 -7.70 3.05 -13.98
CA ALA A 90 -7.74 3.83 -15.22
C ALA A 90 -8.08 5.30 -14.97
N ALA A 91 -8.97 5.60 -14.02
CA ALA A 91 -9.27 6.97 -13.64
C ALA A 91 -8.05 7.70 -13.07
N ILE A 92 -7.26 7.03 -12.22
CA ILE A 92 -6.02 7.60 -11.68
C ILE A 92 -5.02 7.87 -12.81
N ILE A 93 -4.79 6.90 -13.68
CA ILE A 93 -3.83 7.02 -14.79
C ILE A 93 -4.20 8.15 -15.74
N ARG A 94 -5.50 8.37 -16.02
CA ARG A 94 -5.96 9.49 -16.87
C ARG A 94 -5.63 10.85 -16.29
N THR A 95 -5.46 11.00 -14.99
CA THR A 95 -5.03 12.27 -14.37
C THR A 95 -3.54 12.56 -14.52
N GLY A 96 -2.75 11.59 -14.98
CA GLY A 96 -1.29 11.65 -15.04
C GLY A 96 -0.59 11.23 -13.75
N ALA A 97 -1.33 10.84 -12.72
CA ALA A 97 -0.76 10.35 -11.46
C ALA A 97 -0.23 8.92 -11.60
N SER A 98 0.83 8.61 -10.87
CA SER A 98 1.33 7.26 -10.67
C SER A 98 0.56 6.55 -9.55
N VAL A 99 0.52 5.22 -9.59
CA VAL A 99 -0.14 4.40 -8.58
C VAL A 99 0.89 3.81 -7.60
N ILE A 100 0.58 3.88 -6.30
CA ILE A 100 1.20 3.02 -5.29
C ILE A 100 0.15 1.97 -4.94
N TYR A 101 0.35 0.75 -5.43
CA TYR A 101 -0.63 -0.33 -5.29
C TYR A 101 -0.41 -1.10 -3.99
N ARG A 102 -1.40 -1.10 -3.08
CA ARG A 102 -1.37 -1.90 -1.86
C ARG A 102 -1.92 -3.32 -2.13
N LEU A 103 -1.05 -4.32 -2.07
CA LEU A 103 -1.39 -5.75 -2.17
C LEU A 103 -1.81 -6.28 -0.79
N GLY A 104 -3.10 -6.45 -0.58
CA GLY A 104 -3.65 -6.89 0.71
C GLY A 104 -5.14 -6.61 0.80
N THR A 105 -5.60 -6.15 1.95
CA THR A 105 -7.01 -5.88 2.22
C THR A 105 -7.23 -4.49 2.80
N SER A 106 -8.39 -3.92 2.56
CA SER A 106 -8.88 -2.66 3.15
C SER A 106 -9.37 -2.88 4.58
N ILE A 107 -9.62 -1.79 5.32
CA ILE A 107 -10.21 -1.86 6.65
C ILE A 107 -11.63 -2.42 6.56
N GLU A 108 -11.90 -3.46 7.32
CA GLU A 108 -13.24 -4.00 7.44
C GLU A 108 -13.96 -3.34 8.61
N HIS A 109 -14.97 -2.53 8.31
CA HIS A 109 -15.78 -1.81 9.30
C HIS A 109 -16.88 -2.67 9.97
N MET A 110 -16.79 -4.00 9.83
CA MET A 110 -17.70 -4.95 10.43
C MET A 110 -17.16 -5.46 11.77
N GLU A 111 -18.05 -5.88 12.66
CA GLU A 111 -17.68 -6.50 13.94
C GLU A 111 -16.81 -7.75 13.70
N LYS A 112 -17.27 -8.64 12.78
CA LYS A 112 -16.50 -9.83 12.39
C LYS A 112 -15.68 -9.56 11.15
N LYS A 113 -14.36 -9.47 11.32
CA LYS A 113 -13.40 -9.34 10.21
C LYS A 113 -13.29 -10.67 9.44
N ARG A 114 -13.06 -10.60 8.12
CA ARG A 114 -13.00 -11.76 7.22
C ARG A 114 -11.65 -11.94 6.56
N PHE A 115 -11.00 -10.82 6.17
CA PHE A 115 -9.85 -10.83 5.28
C PHE A 115 -8.55 -10.39 5.94
N ILE A 116 -8.55 -10.19 7.27
CA ILE A 116 -7.35 -9.85 8.05
C ILE A 116 -6.58 -11.07 8.55
N ALA A 117 -7.09 -12.28 8.28
CA ALA A 117 -6.38 -13.51 8.64
C ALA A 117 -5.20 -13.78 7.70
N PRO A 118 -4.14 -14.44 8.19
CA PRO A 118 -3.07 -14.94 7.32
C PRO A 118 -3.65 -15.77 6.18
N PRO A 119 -3.17 -15.60 4.92
CA PRO A 119 -3.50 -16.52 3.84
C PRO A 119 -3.18 -17.98 4.22
N GLY A 120 -4.05 -18.91 3.83
CA GLY A 120 -3.81 -20.34 4.10
C GLY A 120 -2.63 -20.93 3.34
N ASP A 121 -2.24 -20.28 2.23
CA ASP A 121 -1.10 -20.65 1.37
C ASP A 121 -0.42 -19.35 0.89
N TYR A 122 0.79 -19.10 1.37
CA TYR A 122 1.53 -17.88 1.07
C TYR A 122 2.09 -17.88 -0.36
N ASP A 123 2.50 -19.04 -0.87
CA ASP A 123 2.98 -19.15 -2.26
C ASP A 123 1.84 -18.89 -3.25
N LYS A 124 0.65 -19.41 -2.95
CA LYS A 124 -0.56 -19.11 -3.73
C LYS A 124 -0.91 -17.62 -3.69
N PHE A 125 -0.87 -17.00 -2.52
CA PHE A 125 -1.13 -15.57 -2.36
C PHE A 125 -0.11 -14.73 -3.14
N ALA A 126 1.16 -15.09 -3.08
CA ALA A 126 2.22 -14.43 -3.86
C ALA A 126 2.01 -14.60 -5.37
N ALA A 127 1.62 -15.78 -5.84
CA ALA A 127 1.31 -16.03 -7.25
C ALA A 127 0.12 -15.17 -7.73
N VAL A 128 -0.91 -15.00 -6.91
CA VAL A 128 -2.04 -14.08 -7.18
C VAL A 128 -1.55 -12.63 -7.24
N CYS A 129 -0.69 -12.19 -6.33
CA CYS A 129 -0.08 -10.85 -6.38
C CYS A 129 0.71 -10.65 -7.68
N CYS A 130 1.49 -11.65 -8.12
CA CYS A 130 2.16 -11.61 -9.42
C CYS A 130 1.16 -11.48 -10.59
N GLY A 131 0.03 -12.19 -10.54
CA GLY A 131 -1.05 -12.06 -11.51
C GLY A 131 -1.61 -10.63 -11.59
N ILE A 132 -1.78 -9.96 -10.46
CA ILE A 132 -2.24 -8.55 -10.41
C ILE A 132 -1.19 -7.61 -11.03
N VAL A 133 0.10 -7.80 -10.74
CA VAL A 133 1.17 -7.01 -11.37
C VAL A 133 1.21 -7.24 -12.88
N ARG A 134 1.14 -8.51 -13.34
CA ARG A 134 1.08 -8.84 -14.78
C ARG A 134 -0.10 -8.18 -15.46
N HIS A 135 -1.26 -8.12 -14.80
CA HIS A 135 -2.45 -7.49 -15.38
C HIS A 135 -2.20 -6.01 -15.68
N TYR A 136 -1.64 -5.24 -14.76
CA TYR A 136 -1.43 -3.81 -14.94
C TYR A 136 -0.17 -3.44 -15.71
N ASN A 137 0.82 -4.33 -15.78
CA ASN A 137 2.11 -4.02 -16.39
C ASN A 137 2.42 -4.81 -17.67
N GLU A 138 1.80 -5.99 -17.89
CA GLU A 138 2.14 -6.91 -18.98
C GLU A 138 0.93 -7.38 -19.78
N GLY A 139 -0.28 -6.89 -19.49
CA GLY A 139 -1.49 -7.18 -20.26
C GLY A 139 -2.15 -8.54 -19.93
N PHE A 140 -1.79 -9.22 -18.85
CA PHE A 140 -2.43 -10.47 -18.41
C PHE A 140 -3.93 -10.27 -18.14
N ALA A 141 -4.78 -11.25 -18.52
CA ALA A 141 -6.24 -11.21 -18.35
C ALA A 141 -6.90 -9.98 -18.99
N ASP A 142 -6.56 -9.70 -20.25
CA ASP A 142 -7.00 -8.52 -21.01
C ASP A 142 -6.64 -7.19 -20.32
N GLY A 143 -5.51 -7.16 -19.62
CA GLY A 143 -5.04 -6.05 -18.81
C GLY A 143 -4.29 -4.96 -19.57
N TYR A 144 -3.40 -4.28 -18.87
CA TYR A 144 -2.79 -3.01 -19.29
C TYR A 144 -1.26 -3.07 -19.30
N HIS A 145 -0.64 -1.99 -19.80
CA HIS A 145 0.80 -1.75 -19.76
C HIS A 145 1.08 -0.39 -19.10
N TYR A 146 0.53 -0.17 -17.91
CA TYR A 146 0.65 1.11 -17.18
C TYR A 146 2.02 1.33 -16.58
N GLY A 147 2.81 0.28 -16.36
CA GLY A 147 4.13 0.39 -15.77
C GLY A 147 4.09 0.87 -14.30
N ILE A 148 3.12 0.38 -13.53
CA ILE A 148 3.03 0.68 -12.10
C ILE A 148 4.29 0.19 -11.41
N ARG A 149 5.02 1.11 -10.76
CA ARG A 149 6.31 0.80 -10.15
C ARG A 149 6.22 0.40 -8.68
N CYS A 150 5.37 1.04 -7.89
CA CYS A 150 5.36 0.88 -6.44
C CYS A 150 4.29 -0.11 -5.99
N TRP A 151 4.73 -1.23 -5.39
CA TRP A 151 3.88 -2.30 -4.90
C TRP A 151 4.10 -2.49 -3.40
N GLU A 152 3.10 -2.12 -2.62
CA GLU A 152 3.12 -2.13 -1.16
C GLU A 152 2.48 -3.41 -0.65
N ILE A 153 3.17 -4.14 0.23
CA ILE A 153 2.67 -5.40 0.77
C ILE A 153 1.96 -5.16 2.10
N TRP A 154 0.63 -5.31 2.07
CA TRP A 154 -0.28 -5.16 3.19
C TRP A 154 -0.48 -3.72 3.67
N ASN A 155 -1.14 -3.55 4.83
CA ASN A 155 -1.38 -2.29 5.53
C ASN A 155 -1.45 -2.55 7.04
N GLU A 156 -0.66 -1.86 7.82
CA GLU A 156 -0.69 -1.87 9.30
C GLU A 156 -0.77 -3.26 9.95
N PRO A 157 0.09 -4.23 9.58
CA PRO A 157 0.01 -5.59 10.11
C PRO A 157 0.35 -5.70 11.60
N GLU A 158 0.88 -4.65 12.21
CA GLU A 158 1.06 -4.53 13.65
C GLU A 158 -0.23 -4.19 14.41
N SER A 159 -1.31 -3.88 13.68
CA SER A 159 -2.65 -3.59 14.21
C SER A 159 -3.56 -4.81 14.12
N ASP A 160 -4.20 -5.17 15.22
CA ASP A 160 -5.18 -6.25 15.28
C ASP A 160 -6.45 -5.97 14.43
N LEU A 161 -6.60 -4.72 13.94
CA LEU A 161 -7.66 -4.34 13.01
C LEU A 161 -7.35 -4.76 11.56
N MET A 162 -6.06 -4.98 11.24
CA MET A 162 -5.59 -5.24 9.89
C MET A 162 -4.91 -6.60 9.72
N TRP A 163 -4.50 -7.24 10.83
CA TRP A 163 -3.86 -8.54 10.82
C TRP A 163 -4.19 -9.34 12.09
N SER A 164 -4.81 -10.51 11.94
CA SER A 164 -5.16 -11.39 13.07
C SER A 164 -4.16 -12.51 13.31
N GLY A 165 -3.11 -12.60 12.50
CA GLY A 165 -2.01 -13.54 12.68
C GLY A 165 -0.92 -13.03 13.62
N THR A 166 0.16 -13.81 13.76
CA THR A 166 1.34 -13.39 14.51
C THR A 166 2.25 -12.47 13.68
N THR A 167 3.18 -11.80 14.32
CA THR A 167 4.22 -11.00 13.67
C THR A 167 5.05 -11.85 12.69
N GLU A 168 5.44 -13.06 13.10
CA GLU A 168 6.22 -13.99 12.28
C GLU A 168 5.45 -14.44 11.04
N GLN A 169 4.14 -14.63 11.15
CA GLN A 169 3.29 -14.97 10.01
C GLN A 169 3.24 -13.84 8.98
N TYR A 170 3.17 -12.59 9.44
CA TYR A 170 3.24 -11.46 8.50
C TYR A 170 4.64 -11.33 7.88
N PHE A 171 5.69 -11.48 8.66
CA PHE A 171 7.06 -11.41 8.14
C PHE A 171 7.32 -12.47 7.07
N LEU A 172 6.83 -13.69 7.28
CA LEU A 172 6.89 -14.75 6.28
C LEU A 172 6.06 -14.43 5.04
N LEU A 173 4.86 -13.86 5.20
CA LEU A 173 4.06 -13.38 4.07
C LEU A 173 4.82 -12.33 3.25
N TYR A 174 5.42 -11.34 3.93
CA TYR A 174 6.19 -10.29 3.28
C TYR A 174 7.38 -10.88 2.49
N GLU A 175 8.16 -11.76 3.10
CA GLU A 175 9.27 -12.45 2.46
C GLU A 175 8.81 -13.19 1.20
N THR A 176 7.77 -14.02 1.32
CA THR A 176 7.26 -14.84 0.21
C THR A 176 6.79 -13.96 -0.96
N VAL A 177 5.97 -12.94 -0.69
CA VAL A 177 5.43 -12.05 -1.72
C VAL A 177 6.54 -11.19 -2.35
N SER A 178 7.39 -10.56 -1.54
CA SER A 178 8.44 -9.68 -2.04
C SER A 178 9.44 -10.42 -2.92
N LYS A 179 9.86 -11.62 -2.53
CA LYS A 179 10.76 -12.47 -3.33
C LYS A 179 10.11 -12.95 -4.62
N ALA A 180 8.84 -13.35 -4.59
CA ALA A 180 8.11 -13.76 -5.78
C ALA A 180 8.01 -12.60 -6.80
N LEU A 181 7.61 -11.41 -6.34
CA LEU A 181 7.52 -10.21 -7.17
C LEU A 181 8.87 -9.83 -7.79
N LYS A 182 9.93 -9.75 -7.00
CA LYS A 182 11.26 -9.39 -7.54
C LYS A 182 11.86 -10.46 -8.43
N LYS A 183 11.58 -11.73 -8.17
CA LYS A 183 12.00 -12.83 -9.05
C LYS A 183 11.38 -12.73 -10.44
N GLU A 184 10.12 -12.32 -10.54
CA GLU A 184 9.38 -12.25 -11.80
C GLU A 184 9.62 -10.93 -12.54
N PHE A 185 9.58 -9.80 -11.85
CA PHE A 185 9.57 -8.48 -12.47
C PHE A 185 10.90 -7.70 -12.36
N GLY A 186 11.84 -8.17 -11.55
CA GLY A 186 13.16 -7.54 -11.39
C GLY A 186 13.05 -6.06 -11.00
N ASP A 187 13.84 -5.21 -11.65
CA ASP A 187 13.93 -3.77 -11.37
C ASP A 187 12.86 -2.93 -12.08
N THR A 188 11.95 -3.57 -12.81
CA THR A 188 10.80 -2.86 -13.41
C THR A 188 9.82 -2.38 -12.36
N ILE A 189 9.83 -3.00 -11.18
CA ILE A 189 9.00 -2.63 -10.03
C ILE A 189 9.85 -2.39 -8.78
N SER A 190 9.28 -1.64 -7.85
CA SER A 190 9.78 -1.47 -6.48
C SER A 190 8.80 -2.07 -5.49
N VAL A 191 9.30 -2.91 -4.58
CA VAL A 191 8.50 -3.59 -3.56
C VAL A 191 8.84 -3.03 -2.19
N GLY A 192 7.83 -2.79 -1.37
CA GLY A 192 8.03 -2.26 -0.04
C GLY A 192 6.78 -2.34 0.82
N GLY A 193 6.71 -1.52 1.78
CA GLY A 193 5.59 -1.48 2.73
C GLY A 193 6.09 -1.14 4.12
N TYR A 194 5.43 -1.51 5.11
CA TYR A 194 4.14 -2.23 5.22
C TYR A 194 2.99 -1.30 5.60
N ALA A 195 3.11 0.00 5.22
CA ALA A 195 2.17 1.02 5.66
C ALA A 195 1.99 1.02 7.18
N SER A 196 3.10 1.10 7.91
CA SER A 196 3.13 1.03 9.37
C SER A 196 2.14 1.99 10.02
N CYS A 197 1.54 1.60 11.14
CA CYS A 197 0.77 2.52 12.00
C CYS A 197 1.58 3.75 12.46
N GLY A 198 2.88 3.77 12.22
CA GLY A 198 3.81 4.82 12.58
C GLY A 198 4.73 4.44 13.74
N PHE A 199 5.67 5.30 13.98
CA PHE A 199 6.69 5.12 15.02
C PHE A 199 6.66 6.29 16.03
N TYR A 200 5.45 6.65 16.43
CA TYR A 200 5.21 7.74 17.37
C TYR A 200 5.99 7.54 18.67
N GLY A 201 6.64 8.59 19.12
CA GLY A 201 7.43 8.58 20.34
C GLY A 201 8.83 8.00 20.18
N ILE A 202 9.31 7.79 18.93
CA ILE A 202 10.70 7.38 18.70
C ILE A 202 11.71 8.41 19.23
N GLU A 203 11.32 9.68 19.23
CA GLU A 203 12.09 10.82 19.77
C GLU A 203 12.11 10.88 21.29
N LYS A 204 11.22 10.14 21.97
CA LYS A 204 11.15 10.08 23.42
C LYS A 204 12.15 9.07 23.98
N LYS A 205 12.57 9.28 25.22
CA LYS A 205 13.30 8.25 25.96
C LYS A 205 12.40 7.04 26.18
N GLU A 206 13.00 5.87 26.27
CA GLU A 206 12.24 4.60 26.33
C GLU A 206 11.29 4.54 27.54
N GLU A 207 11.73 5.08 28.69
CA GLU A 207 10.92 5.16 29.92
C GLU A 207 9.69 6.08 29.80
N GLU A 208 9.72 7.02 28.86
CA GLU A 208 8.63 7.98 28.61
C GLU A 208 7.62 7.47 27.56
N ARG A 209 7.94 6.35 26.88
CA ARG A 209 7.09 5.78 25.86
C ARG A 209 5.93 4.99 26.46
N THR A 210 4.75 5.17 25.88
CA THR A 210 3.60 4.30 26.20
C THR A 210 3.84 2.87 25.73
N VAL A 211 3.07 1.91 26.26
CA VAL A 211 3.12 0.50 25.80
C VAL A 211 2.86 0.41 24.29
N PHE A 212 1.92 1.18 23.79
CA PHE A 212 1.58 1.25 22.36
C PHE A 212 2.76 1.73 21.48
N GLN A 213 3.42 2.82 21.92
CA GLN A 213 4.61 3.35 21.23
C GLN A 213 5.76 2.34 21.22
N LYS A 214 6.00 1.66 22.33
CA LYS A 214 7.02 0.61 22.43
C LYS A 214 6.71 -0.55 21.48
N LYS A 215 5.45 -1.01 21.40
CA LYS A 215 5.01 -2.09 20.49
C LYS A 215 5.35 -1.76 19.04
N PHE A 216 4.99 -0.58 18.54
CA PHE A 216 5.22 -0.23 17.14
C PHE A 216 6.67 0.02 16.80
N ILE A 217 7.44 0.64 17.71
CA ILE A 217 8.88 0.84 17.50
C ILE A 217 9.61 -0.52 17.49
N ALA A 218 9.24 -1.45 18.38
CA ALA A 218 9.78 -2.80 18.39
C ALA A 218 9.46 -3.56 17.09
N TYR A 219 8.19 -3.52 16.66
CA TYR A 219 7.75 -4.17 15.43
C TYR A 219 8.55 -3.68 14.21
N LEU A 220 8.74 -2.37 14.07
CA LEU A 220 9.57 -1.82 12.99
C LEU A 220 11.01 -2.33 13.05
N SER A 221 11.61 -2.34 14.25
CA SER A 221 13.00 -2.83 14.43
C SER A 221 13.11 -4.31 14.05
N GLU A 222 12.20 -5.14 14.55
CA GLU A 222 12.14 -6.57 14.24
C GLU A 222 11.92 -6.85 12.75
N PHE A 223 11.06 -6.06 12.10
CA PHE A 223 10.83 -6.17 10.66
C PHE A 223 12.10 -5.84 9.86
N ILE A 224 12.79 -4.75 10.19
CA ILE A 224 14.03 -4.36 9.52
C ILE A 224 15.12 -5.43 9.70
N ASP A 225 15.24 -6.00 10.90
CA ASP A 225 16.19 -7.08 11.16
C ASP A 225 15.82 -8.35 10.39
N PHE A 226 14.52 -8.65 10.30
CA PHE A 226 14.01 -9.80 9.54
C PHE A 226 14.34 -9.65 8.05
N VAL A 227 14.01 -8.53 7.41
CA VAL A 227 14.26 -8.34 5.96
C VAL A 227 15.74 -8.37 5.64
N LYS A 228 16.61 -7.84 6.52
CA LYS A 228 18.06 -7.96 6.37
C LYS A 228 18.55 -9.40 6.49
N LYS A 229 18.04 -10.14 7.49
CA LYS A 229 18.43 -11.54 7.75
C LYS A 229 18.03 -12.47 6.61
N THR A 230 16.87 -12.23 6.02
CA THR A 230 16.30 -13.09 4.96
C THR A 230 16.66 -12.62 3.56
N ASP A 231 17.39 -11.50 3.44
CA ASP A 231 17.63 -10.83 2.15
C ASP A 231 16.34 -10.61 1.35
N SER A 232 15.30 -10.17 2.06
CA SER A 232 13.99 -9.89 1.44
C SER A 232 14.01 -8.52 0.76
N PRO A 233 13.50 -8.42 -0.48
CA PRO A 233 13.38 -7.13 -1.17
C PRO A 233 12.60 -6.10 -0.33
N PHE A 234 13.20 -4.94 -0.09
CA PHE A 234 12.61 -3.83 0.65
C PHE A 234 13.17 -2.51 0.14
N GLU A 235 12.51 -1.91 -0.85
CA GLU A 235 13.03 -0.78 -1.62
C GLU A 235 12.43 0.56 -1.18
N PHE A 236 11.29 0.53 -0.48
CA PHE A 236 10.72 1.70 0.18
C PHE A 236 10.01 1.31 1.48
N TYR A 237 9.99 2.24 2.42
CA TYR A 237 9.21 2.13 3.66
C TYR A 237 8.03 3.09 3.59
N SER A 238 6.84 2.58 3.87
CA SER A 238 5.62 3.37 4.00
C SER A 238 5.10 3.35 5.44
N PHE A 239 4.58 4.48 5.88
CA PHE A 239 4.07 4.63 7.24
C PHE A 239 2.98 5.70 7.29
N HIS A 240 2.15 5.62 8.32
CA HIS A 240 1.15 6.63 8.63
C HIS A 240 1.66 7.55 9.73
N TYR A 241 1.36 8.83 9.59
CA TYR A 241 1.63 9.82 10.62
C TYR A 241 0.45 10.78 10.71
N TYR A 242 -0.23 10.73 11.84
CA TYR A 242 -1.32 11.66 12.15
C TYR A 242 -0.79 12.72 13.09
N GLY A 243 -0.78 13.99 12.63
CA GLY A 243 -0.44 15.11 13.50
C GLY A 243 -1.46 15.18 14.63
N ILE A 244 -1.01 14.90 15.85
CA ILE A 244 -1.82 15.18 17.04
C ILE A 244 -1.78 16.68 17.19
N GLY A 245 -2.93 17.35 16.99
CA GLY A 245 -3.04 18.80 17.17
C GLY A 245 -2.51 19.19 18.54
N VAL A 246 -1.59 20.11 18.53
CA VAL A 246 -1.03 20.75 19.73
C VAL A 246 -2.07 21.73 20.27
#